data_23b8dd907cb86b821b8edb6ef0ae904c
#
_entry.id   23b8dd907cb86b821b8edb6ef0ae904c
#
_cell.length_a   1.000
_cell.length_b   1.000
_cell.length_c   1.000
_cell.angle_alpha   90.00
_cell.angle_beta   90.00
_cell.angle_gamma   90.00
#
_symmetry.space_group_name_H-M   'P 1'
#
loop_
_entity.id
_entity.type
_entity.pdbx_description
1 polymer ?
#
loop_
_entity_poly.entity_id
_entity_poly.type
_entity_poly.pdbx_seq_one_letter_code
_entity_poly.pdbx_strand_id
1 'polypeptide(L)'
;MHEIRRFLLNMKRLKQNIPIQPILSFNTPSIHASVLRLDTLHPIVSGNKWYKLKFYIEEAQLQKASTIASFGGPYSNHLVAMAYAAKEFHFKSIGYVRSNEEEPLTPTLKEALQYGMELKFLGRTHFQKNKEELIQASAFHKEQSSNTYWIEEGGYGKLGAKGAATILEHLHTRNDSNSFTHIIAAVGTGTMLAGLIQSAQLNQNIIGIPVLKNEGTIEEEIKKLIPSHHENQFTLLHDFHLGGYAKTTPNQFQFMNQLWATEKIPTDIVYTSKLFMAVEQLIKSDYFPTHSNLLMIHSGGLQGNRSLSSGILDF
;
A
#
# COMPACT_ATOMS: atom_id res chain seq x y z
N MET A 1 28.12 0.19 3.26
CA MET A 1 27.76 -1.23 3.48
C MET A 1 27.26 -1.54 4.90
N HIS A 2 27.83 -0.97 5.96
CA HIS A 2 27.46 -1.29 7.36
C HIS A 2 26.05 -0.78 7.71
N GLU A 3 25.66 0.40 7.28
CA GLU A 3 24.35 1.02 7.56
C GLU A 3 23.22 0.34 6.79
N ILE A 4 23.43 0.00 5.52
CA ILE A 4 22.48 -0.78 4.71
C ILE A 4 22.19 -2.12 5.40
N ARG A 5 23.24 -2.80 5.84
CA ARG A 5 23.12 -4.07 6.58
C ARG A 5 22.37 -3.88 7.90
N ARG A 6 22.59 -2.76 8.59
CA ARG A 6 21.89 -2.38 9.82
C ARG A 6 20.41 -2.10 9.56
N PHE A 7 20.07 -1.35 8.50
CA PHE A 7 18.69 -1.10 8.12
C PHE A 7 17.96 -2.40 7.75
N LEU A 8 18.55 -3.24 6.90
CA LEU A 8 17.99 -4.55 6.53
C LEU A 8 17.84 -5.48 7.75
N LEU A 9 18.78 -5.46 8.68
CA LEU A 9 18.69 -6.20 9.93
C LEU A 9 17.58 -5.66 10.84
N ASN A 10 17.41 -4.34 10.93
CA ASN A 10 16.30 -3.72 11.64
C ASN A 10 14.96 -4.07 11.01
N MET A 11 14.85 -4.00 9.68
CA MET A 11 13.64 -4.41 8.96
C MET A 11 13.33 -5.91 9.13
N LYS A 12 14.35 -6.77 9.18
CA LYS A 12 14.17 -8.20 9.50
C LYS A 12 13.66 -8.41 10.94
N ARG A 13 14.20 -7.66 11.93
CA ARG A 13 13.72 -7.71 13.32
C ARG A 13 12.28 -7.21 13.46
N LEU A 14 11.94 -6.10 12.77
CA LEU A 14 10.58 -5.55 12.76
C LEU A 14 9.58 -6.54 12.13
N LYS A 15 9.97 -7.23 11.05
CA LYS A 15 9.17 -8.28 10.43
C LYS A 15 8.77 -9.42 11.38
N GLN A 16 9.62 -9.78 12.33
CA GLN A 16 9.36 -10.92 13.24
C GLN A 16 8.23 -10.64 14.24
N ASN A 17 7.83 -9.39 14.42
CA ASN A 17 6.91 -8.96 15.48
C ASN A 17 5.63 -8.26 14.97
N ILE A 18 5.29 -8.38 13.68
CA ILE A 18 4.05 -7.77 13.18
C ILE A 18 2.85 -8.52 13.77
N PRO A 19 1.97 -7.86 14.53
CA PRO A 19 0.87 -8.54 15.20
C PRO A 19 -0.19 -9.02 14.19
N ILE A 20 -0.75 -10.20 14.47
CA ILE A 20 -2.08 -10.59 14.00
C ILE A 20 -3.01 -10.33 15.17
N GLN A 21 -3.86 -9.33 15.04
CA GLN A 21 -4.75 -8.88 16.10
C GLN A 21 -6.18 -9.36 15.81
N PRO A 22 -6.83 -10.12 16.69
CA PRO A 22 -8.26 -10.40 16.59
C PRO A 22 -9.08 -9.11 16.62
N ILE A 23 -10.17 -9.05 15.86
CA ILE A 23 -11.13 -7.94 15.88
C ILE A 23 -12.41 -8.45 16.50
N LEU A 24 -12.53 -8.27 17.80
CA LEU A 24 -13.60 -8.89 18.58
C LEU A 24 -14.98 -8.36 18.20
N SER A 25 -15.07 -7.08 17.82
CA SER A 25 -16.31 -6.45 17.37
C SER A 25 -16.83 -6.98 16.02
N PHE A 26 -16.00 -7.71 15.26
CA PHE A 26 -16.37 -8.34 13.99
C PHE A 26 -16.68 -9.82 14.11
N ASN A 27 -16.41 -10.43 15.27
CA ASN A 27 -16.65 -11.84 15.48
C ASN A 27 -18.16 -12.12 15.63
N THR A 28 -18.58 -13.24 15.05
CA THR A 28 -19.90 -13.84 15.24
C THR A 28 -19.71 -15.29 15.70
N PRO A 29 -20.75 -16.03 16.06
CA PRO A 29 -20.61 -17.45 16.39
C PRO A 29 -20.00 -18.31 15.27
N SER A 30 -20.09 -17.85 14.03
CA SER A 30 -19.62 -18.58 12.84
C SER A 30 -18.49 -17.89 12.06
N ILE A 31 -18.08 -16.68 12.43
CA ILE A 31 -17.03 -15.89 11.75
C ILE A 31 -16.01 -15.41 12.77
N HIS A 32 -14.74 -15.63 12.47
CA HIS A 32 -13.63 -15.00 13.19
C HIS A 32 -12.89 -14.04 12.28
N ALA A 33 -12.61 -12.86 12.80
CA ALA A 33 -11.92 -11.81 12.05
C ALA A 33 -10.65 -11.36 12.76
N SER A 34 -9.57 -11.23 12.00
CA SER A 34 -8.28 -10.73 12.48
C SER A 34 -7.67 -9.76 11.48
N VAL A 35 -6.72 -8.96 11.93
CA VAL A 35 -5.96 -8.05 11.09
C VAL A 35 -4.46 -8.27 11.23
N LEU A 36 -3.77 -8.37 10.11
CA LEU A 36 -2.31 -8.30 10.05
C LEU A 36 -1.89 -6.83 10.07
N ARG A 37 -1.27 -6.39 11.17
CA ARG A 37 -0.97 -4.99 11.50
C ARG A 37 0.34 -4.51 10.83
N LEU A 38 0.36 -4.45 9.47
CA LEU A 38 1.55 -3.94 8.75
C LEU A 38 1.81 -2.46 9.04
N ASP A 39 0.81 -1.72 9.52
CA ASP A 39 0.95 -0.33 9.96
C ASP A 39 1.99 -0.16 11.08
N THR A 40 2.22 -1.19 11.88
CA THR A 40 3.21 -1.20 12.97
C THR A 40 4.62 -1.54 12.51
N LEU A 41 4.83 -1.89 11.24
CA LEU A 41 6.14 -2.33 10.71
C LEU A 41 7.24 -1.29 10.91
N HIS A 42 6.93 -0.03 10.59
CA HIS A 42 7.87 1.09 10.68
C HIS A 42 7.10 2.41 10.68
N PRO A 43 7.52 3.43 11.42
CA PRO A 43 6.78 4.69 11.54
C PRO A 43 6.65 5.47 10.22
N ILE A 44 7.59 5.30 9.28
CA ILE A 44 7.63 6.05 8.01
C ILE A 44 7.37 5.14 6.81
N VAL A 45 8.18 4.08 6.63
CA VAL A 45 7.98 3.09 5.56
C VAL A 45 6.96 2.05 6.02
N SER A 46 5.80 2.56 6.42
CA SER A 46 4.72 1.80 7.05
C SER A 46 3.95 0.94 6.05
N GLY A 47 3.36 -0.12 6.57
CA GLY A 47 2.41 -0.94 5.83
C GLY A 47 3.03 -1.61 4.60
N ASN A 48 2.27 -1.63 3.53
CA ASN A 48 2.67 -2.28 2.28
C ASN A 48 3.80 -1.58 1.53
N LYS A 49 4.19 -0.36 1.91
CA LYS A 49 5.15 0.44 1.14
C LYS A 49 6.55 -0.15 1.17
N TRP A 50 7.00 -0.68 2.32
CA TRP A 50 8.27 -1.38 2.39
C TRP A 50 8.29 -2.62 1.48
N TYR A 51 7.25 -3.44 1.56
CA TYR A 51 7.17 -4.66 0.75
C TYR A 51 7.24 -4.36 -0.74
N LYS A 52 6.55 -3.32 -1.19
CA LYS A 52 6.56 -2.89 -2.58
C LYS A 52 7.89 -2.28 -3.02
N LEU A 53 8.62 -1.61 -2.12
CA LEU A 53 9.87 -0.90 -2.45
C LEU A 53 11.11 -1.79 -2.38
N LYS A 54 11.16 -2.78 -1.51
CA LYS A 54 12.40 -3.49 -1.17
C LYS A 54 13.14 -4.08 -2.38
N PHE A 55 12.44 -4.71 -3.33
CA PHE A 55 13.07 -5.29 -4.51
C PHE A 55 13.41 -4.24 -5.58
N TYR A 56 12.71 -3.10 -5.62
CA TYR A 56 13.15 -1.98 -6.44
C TYR A 56 14.44 -1.35 -5.93
N ILE A 57 14.60 -1.25 -4.61
CA ILE A 57 15.84 -0.76 -3.99
C ILE A 57 17.00 -1.73 -4.29
N GLU A 58 16.79 -3.03 -4.13
CA GLU A 58 17.79 -4.05 -4.47
C GLU A 58 18.20 -3.97 -5.94
N GLU A 59 17.23 -3.85 -6.86
CA GLU A 59 17.48 -3.75 -8.30
C GLU A 59 18.22 -2.44 -8.66
N ALA A 60 17.83 -1.31 -8.05
CA ALA A 60 18.54 -0.04 -8.23
C ALA A 60 20.01 -0.14 -7.77
N GLN A 61 20.29 -0.85 -6.68
CA GLN A 61 21.66 -1.10 -6.22
C GLN A 61 22.45 -1.98 -7.18
N LEU A 62 21.84 -3.05 -7.71
CA LEU A 62 22.46 -3.94 -8.70
C LEU A 62 22.81 -3.18 -9.98
N GLN A 63 21.93 -2.27 -10.42
CA GLN A 63 22.17 -1.39 -11.56
C GLN A 63 23.11 -0.22 -11.26
N LYS A 64 23.62 -0.13 -10.01
CA LYS A 64 24.49 0.96 -9.53
C LYS A 64 23.85 2.34 -9.77
N ALA A 65 22.52 2.45 -9.66
CA ALA A 65 21.84 3.72 -9.78
C ALA A 65 22.32 4.70 -8.71
N SER A 66 22.47 5.98 -9.07
CA SER A 66 22.74 7.04 -8.10
C SER A 66 21.48 7.74 -7.62
N THR A 67 20.41 7.62 -8.39
CA THR A 67 19.14 8.31 -8.17
C THR A 67 17.98 7.34 -8.35
N ILE A 68 16.96 7.45 -7.52
CA ILE A 68 15.67 6.80 -7.75
C ILE A 68 14.59 7.86 -7.97
N ALA A 69 13.69 7.63 -8.92
CA ALA A 69 12.63 8.55 -9.27
C ALA A 69 11.27 7.85 -9.30
N SER A 70 10.21 8.55 -8.89
CA SER A 70 8.85 8.03 -8.97
C SER A 70 7.83 9.15 -9.08
N PHE A 71 6.56 8.76 -9.23
CA PHE A 71 5.42 9.63 -9.42
C PHE A 71 4.43 9.49 -8.25
N GLY A 72 3.65 10.56 -8.00
CA GLY A 72 2.58 10.49 -7.01
C GLY A 72 1.78 11.77 -6.89
N GLY A 73 0.66 11.69 -6.17
CA GLY A 73 -0.12 12.87 -5.80
C GLY A 73 0.47 13.61 -4.59
N PRO A 74 -0.11 14.78 -4.24
CA PRO A 74 0.39 15.62 -3.14
C PRO A 74 0.28 14.99 -1.74
N TYR A 75 -0.49 13.92 -1.58
CA TYR A 75 -0.61 13.12 -0.34
C TYR A 75 -0.09 11.69 -0.53
N SER A 76 0.90 11.49 -1.40
CA SER A 76 1.42 10.17 -1.74
C SER A 76 2.26 9.57 -0.62
N ASN A 77 1.73 8.57 0.07
CA ASN A 77 2.47 7.75 1.03
C ASN A 77 3.65 7.00 0.37
N HIS A 78 3.57 6.76 -0.94
CA HIS A 78 4.65 6.12 -1.69
C HIS A 78 5.86 7.03 -1.82
N LEU A 79 5.67 8.31 -2.15
CA LEU A 79 6.77 9.26 -2.29
C LEU A 79 7.51 9.45 -0.95
N VAL A 80 6.81 9.58 0.16
CA VAL A 80 7.44 9.67 1.49
C VAL A 80 8.25 8.42 1.82
N ALA A 81 7.64 7.24 1.61
CA ALA A 81 8.32 5.99 1.87
C ALA A 81 9.56 5.80 0.99
N MET A 82 9.48 6.20 -0.29
CA MET A 82 10.62 6.19 -1.21
C MET A 82 11.70 7.19 -0.82
N ALA A 83 11.33 8.41 -0.41
CA ALA A 83 12.29 9.43 0.04
C ALA A 83 13.08 8.93 1.25
N TYR A 84 12.39 8.37 2.24
CA TYR A 84 13.02 7.79 3.42
C TYR A 84 13.94 6.62 3.04
N ALA A 85 13.45 5.67 2.24
CA ALA A 85 14.26 4.53 1.79
C ALA A 85 15.48 5.00 0.98
N ALA A 86 15.34 5.99 0.09
CA ALA A 86 16.44 6.57 -0.66
C ALA A 86 17.53 7.10 0.27
N LYS A 87 17.16 7.86 1.30
CA LYS A 87 18.07 8.37 2.32
C LYS A 87 18.84 7.25 3.02
N GLU A 88 18.14 6.20 3.48
CA GLU A 88 18.75 5.06 4.19
C GLU A 88 19.70 4.23 3.30
N PHE A 89 19.40 4.16 2.00
CA PHE A 89 20.22 3.41 1.04
C PHE A 89 21.17 4.28 0.20
N HIS A 90 21.32 5.56 0.56
CA HIS A 90 22.25 6.52 -0.05
C HIS A 90 21.98 6.81 -1.54
N PHE A 91 20.72 6.77 -1.95
CA PHE A 91 20.28 7.29 -3.24
C PHE A 91 19.87 8.76 -3.15
N LYS A 92 20.07 9.51 -4.21
CA LYS A 92 19.26 10.71 -4.46
C LYS A 92 17.83 10.28 -4.81
N SER A 93 16.83 11.09 -4.48
CA SER A 93 15.45 10.79 -4.84
C SER A 93 14.76 11.97 -5.51
N ILE A 94 13.96 11.67 -6.53
CA ILE A 94 13.15 12.66 -7.25
C ILE A 94 11.70 12.20 -7.21
N GLY A 95 10.82 13.06 -6.71
CA GLY A 95 9.37 12.84 -6.71
C GLY A 95 8.68 13.75 -7.73
N TYR A 96 8.09 13.16 -8.77
CA TYR A 96 7.27 13.88 -9.74
C TYR A 96 5.83 13.96 -9.24
N VAL A 97 5.38 15.17 -8.94
CA VAL A 97 4.13 15.40 -8.18
C VAL A 97 3.01 15.85 -9.11
N ARG A 98 1.84 15.21 -9.00
CA ARG A 98 0.60 15.63 -9.66
C ARG A 98 -0.04 16.81 -8.91
N SER A 99 0.62 17.96 -8.98
CA SER A 99 0.19 19.22 -8.40
C SER A 99 0.82 20.36 -9.20
N ASN A 100 0.31 21.57 -9.03
CA ASN A 100 0.95 22.75 -9.58
C ASN A 100 2.00 23.28 -8.59
N GLU A 101 3.04 23.93 -9.11
CA GLU A 101 4.16 24.42 -8.29
C GLU A 101 3.73 25.52 -7.30
N GLU A 102 2.74 26.33 -7.68
CA GLU A 102 2.21 27.43 -6.87
C GLU A 102 1.34 26.93 -5.70
N GLU A 103 0.92 25.66 -5.71
CA GLU A 103 0.10 25.11 -4.63
C GLU A 103 0.90 24.93 -3.34
N PRO A 104 0.32 25.24 -2.18
CA PRO A 104 1.00 25.02 -0.89
C PRO A 104 1.42 23.55 -0.71
N LEU A 105 2.64 23.35 -0.25
CA LEU A 105 3.14 22.01 0.04
C LEU A 105 2.32 21.34 1.15
N THR A 106 1.81 20.16 0.86
CA THR A 106 1.14 19.32 1.86
C THR A 106 2.10 18.85 2.94
N PRO A 107 1.63 18.45 4.13
CA PRO A 107 2.47 17.84 5.15
C PRO A 107 3.27 16.64 4.63
N THR A 108 2.68 15.85 3.75
CA THR A 108 3.31 14.69 3.10
C THR A 108 4.48 15.09 2.21
N LEU A 109 4.33 16.13 1.39
CA LEU A 109 5.42 16.63 0.54
C LEU A 109 6.53 17.28 1.36
N LYS A 110 6.18 18.03 2.42
CA LYS A 110 7.17 18.59 3.36
C LYS A 110 8.01 17.50 4.01
N GLU A 111 7.39 16.38 4.40
CA GLU A 111 8.09 15.25 4.96
C GLU A 111 9.04 14.58 3.93
N ALA A 112 8.61 14.42 2.68
CA ALA A 112 9.48 13.90 1.62
C ALA A 112 10.72 14.79 1.39
N LEU A 113 10.56 16.12 1.41
CA LEU A 113 11.68 17.07 1.37
C LEU A 113 12.64 16.92 2.55
N GLN A 114 12.12 16.67 3.78
CA GLN A 114 12.98 16.45 4.97
C GLN A 114 13.85 15.20 4.85
N TYR A 115 13.42 14.21 4.04
CA TYR A 115 14.24 13.05 3.70
C TYR A 115 15.16 13.27 2.51
N GLY A 116 15.22 14.50 1.96
CA GLY A 116 16.13 14.87 0.89
C GLY A 116 15.59 14.60 -0.52
N MET A 117 14.27 14.38 -0.69
CA MET A 117 13.67 14.23 -2.02
C MET A 117 13.60 15.57 -2.74
N GLU A 118 14.06 15.61 -3.99
CA GLU A 118 13.77 16.70 -4.91
C GLU A 118 12.33 16.54 -5.42
N LEU A 119 11.52 17.60 -5.37
CA LEU A 119 10.14 17.60 -5.89
C LEU A 119 10.09 18.31 -7.23
N LYS A 120 9.44 17.70 -8.23
CA LYS A 120 9.16 18.27 -9.54
C LYS A 120 7.67 18.20 -9.82
N PHE A 121 7.06 19.34 -10.14
CA PHE A 121 5.63 19.45 -10.34
C PHE A 121 5.28 19.31 -11.81
N LEU A 122 4.36 18.39 -12.13
CA LEU A 122 3.96 18.11 -13.54
C LEU A 122 2.58 18.69 -13.89
N GLY A 123 1.96 19.44 -12.97
CA GLY A 123 0.59 19.91 -13.13
C GLY A 123 -0.45 18.78 -13.02
N ARG A 124 -1.71 19.14 -12.85
CA ARG A 124 -2.80 18.14 -12.72
C ARG A 124 -3.36 17.74 -14.08
N THR A 125 -3.57 18.70 -14.96
CA THR A 125 -4.30 18.53 -16.19
C THR A 125 -3.57 17.64 -17.20
N HIS A 126 -2.25 17.74 -17.28
CA HIS A 126 -1.41 17.02 -18.25
C HIS A 126 -0.50 15.98 -17.59
N PHE A 127 -0.81 15.59 -16.34
CA PHE A 127 0.08 14.72 -15.57
C PHE A 127 0.44 13.43 -16.30
N GLN A 128 -0.54 12.74 -16.86
CA GLN A 128 -0.32 11.45 -17.53
C GLN A 128 0.57 11.63 -18.78
N LYS A 129 0.27 12.63 -19.61
CA LYS A 129 1.08 12.96 -20.80
C LYS A 129 2.51 13.31 -20.41
N ASN A 130 2.69 14.21 -19.44
CA ASN A 130 3.99 14.64 -18.97
C ASN A 130 4.79 13.47 -18.35
N LYS A 131 4.12 12.55 -17.64
CA LYS A 131 4.72 11.32 -17.13
C LYS A 131 5.26 10.44 -18.26
N GLU A 132 4.47 10.20 -19.30
CA GLU A 132 4.84 9.38 -20.46
C GLU A 132 6.02 9.98 -21.22
N GLU A 133 6.00 11.28 -21.46
CA GLU A 133 7.10 12.01 -22.12
C GLU A 133 8.41 11.91 -21.31
N LEU A 134 8.35 12.05 -19.99
CA LEU A 134 9.52 11.91 -19.10
C LEU A 134 10.10 10.50 -19.11
N ILE A 135 9.26 9.47 -19.08
CA ILE A 135 9.71 8.08 -19.13
C ILE A 135 10.38 7.79 -20.49
N GLN A 136 9.78 8.25 -21.59
CA GLN A 136 10.34 8.08 -22.92
C GLN A 136 11.67 8.82 -23.07
N ALA A 137 11.74 10.09 -22.63
CA ALA A 137 12.98 10.88 -22.65
C ALA A 137 14.07 10.21 -21.80
N SER A 138 13.72 9.68 -20.62
CA SER A 138 14.69 9.01 -19.75
C SER A 138 15.22 7.70 -20.36
N ALA A 139 14.39 6.97 -21.09
CA ALA A 139 14.80 5.76 -21.81
C ALA A 139 15.77 6.10 -22.95
N PHE A 140 15.54 7.20 -23.67
CA PHE A 140 16.43 7.68 -24.72
C PHE A 140 17.79 8.16 -24.17
N HIS A 141 17.79 8.76 -22.97
CA HIS A 141 19.02 9.25 -22.31
C HIS A 141 19.78 8.17 -21.53
N LYS A 142 19.28 6.94 -21.44
CA LYS A 142 20.04 5.82 -20.83
C LYS A 142 21.40 5.58 -21.50
N GLU A 143 21.55 5.96 -22.75
CA GLU A 143 22.83 5.93 -23.46
C GLU A 143 23.79 7.11 -23.11
N GLN A 144 23.30 8.16 -22.43
CA GLN A 144 24.04 9.38 -22.12
C GLN A 144 24.03 9.78 -20.64
N SER A 145 24.30 8.85 -19.70
CA SER A 145 24.68 9.17 -18.31
C SER A 145 23.63 9.51 -17.24
N SER A 146 22.32 9.38 -17.43
CA SER A 146 21.44 9.51 -16.27
C SER A 146 21.32 8.18 -15.54
N ASN A 147 22.06 8.02 -14.44
CA ASN A 147 22.04 6.82 -13.60
C ASN A 147 20.81 6.83 -12.67
N THR A 148 19.61 7.06 -13.24
CA THR A 148 18.32 7.13 -12.53
C THR A 148 17.54 5.86 -12.73
N TYR A 149 17.16 5.23 -11.62
CA TYR A 149 16.26 4.10 -11.59
C TYR A 149 14.82 4.57 -11.36
N TRP A 150 13.90 4.19 -12.25
CA TRP A 150 12.51 4.60 -12.21
C TRP A 150 11.64 3.55 -11.52
N ILE A 151 10.83 4.00 -10.57
CA ILE A 151 9.82 3.20 -9.88
C ILE A 151 8.45 3.74 -10.26
N GLU A 152 7.57 2.89 -10.75
CA GLU A 152 6.21 3.29 -11.13
C GLU A 152 5.39 3.82 -9.95
N GLU A 153 4.39 4.64 -10.25
CA GLU A 153 3.51 5.25 -9.25
C GLU A 153 2.96 4.21 -8.27
N GLY A 154 3.09 4.51 -6.98
CA GLY A 154 2.64 3.60 -5.93
C GLY A 154 3.45 2.29 -5.81
N GLY A 155 4.62 2.17 -6.49
CA GLY A 155 5.42 0.95 -6.54
C GLY A 155 4.74 -0.16 -7.37
N TYR A 156 4.01 0.23 -8.43
CA TYR A 156 3.38 -0.72 -9.35
C TYR A 156 4.43 -1.50 -10.13
N GLY A 157 4.14 -2.77 -10.41
CA GLY A 157 4.92 -3.65 -11.26
C GLY A 157 5.34 -4.96 -10.60
N LYS A 158 6.04 -5.81 -11.38
CA LYS A 158 6.41 -7.18 -10.98
C LYS A 158 7.28 -7.22 -9.72
N LEU A 159 8.23 -6.30 -9.56
CA LEU A 159 9.09 -6.24 -8.36
C LEU A 159 8.27 -5.83 -7.12
N GLY A 160 7.32 -4.91 -7.29
CA GLY A 160 6.39 -4.54 -6.24
C GLY A 160 5.49 -5.70 -5.81
N ALA A 161 4.94 -6.45 -6.77
CA ALA A 161 4.14 -7.64 -6.52
C ALA A 161 4.96 -8.76 -5.85
N LYS A 162 6.18 -9.04 -6.35
CA LYS A 162 7.13 -9.96 -5.72
C LYS A 162 7.41 -9.58 -4.26
N GLY A 163 7.57 -8.29 -4.00
CA GLY A 163 7.74 -7.80 -2.64
C GLY A 163 6.51 -8.01 -1.78
N ALA A 164 5.34 -7.68 -2.28
CA ALA A 164 4.07 -7.87 -1.59
C ALA A 164 3.76 -9.36 -1.32
N ALA A 165 4.20 -10.28 -2.18
CA ALA A 165 4.05 -11.71 -1.96
C ALA A 165 4.70 -12.20 -0.63
N THR A 166 5.71 -11.49 -0.14
CA THR A 166 6.34 -11.82 1.15
C THR A 166 5.56 -11.33 2.38
N ILE A 167 4.40 -10.69 2.20
CA ILE A 167 3.54 -10.29 3.32
C ILE A 167 3.01 -11.52 4.06
N LEU A 168 2.59 -12.56 3.34
CA LEU A 168 2.02 -13.75 3.96
C LEU A 168 3.07 -14.66 4.64
N GLU A 169 4.37 -14.41 4.47
CA GLU A 169 5.43 -15.08 5.24
C GLU A 169 5.23 -14.92 6.76
N HIS A 170 4.55 -13.84 7.21
CA HIS A 170 4.22 -13.65 8.62
C HIS A 170 3.28 -14.71 9.19
N LEU A 171 2.45 -15.33 8.35
CA LEU A 171 1.57 -16.42 8.73
C LEU A 171 2.37 -17.73 8.89
N HIS A 172 3.34 -17.97 7.99
CA HIS A 172 4.16 -19.18 8.02
C HIS A 172 5.04 -19.26 9.28
N THR A 173 5.61 -18.14 9.70
CA THR A 173 6.48 -18.10 10.90
C THR A 173 5.74 -18.40 12.21
N ARG A 174 4.42 -18.36 12.21
CA ARG A 174 3.56 -18.60 13.38
C ARG A 174 2.77 -19.91 13.32
N ASN A 175 2.96 -20.70 12.28
CA ASN A 175 2.11 -21.86 11.96
C ASN A 175 0.62 -21.51 11.74
N ASP A 176 0.30 -20.24 11.46
CA ASP A 176 -1.06 -19.74 11.26
C ASP A 176 -1.50 -19.76 9.79
N SER A 177 -0.63 -20.21 8.86
CA SER A 177 -0.87 -20.13 7.43
C SER A 177 -2.15 -20.86 6.97
N ASN A 178 -2.53 -21.95 7.63
CA ASN A 178 -3.72 -22.73 7.29
C ASN A 178 -4.98 -22.30 8.04
N SER A 179 -4.88 -21.34 8.96
CA SER A 179 -6.00 -20.95 9.81
C SER A 179 -6.98 -19.97 9.13
N PHE A 180 -6.52 -19.21 8.13
CA PHE A 180 -7.35 -18.22 7.46
C PHE A 180 -7.92 -18.75 6.14
N THR A 181 -9.25 -18.62 6.00
CA THR A 181 -9.99 -19.02 4.79
C THR A 181 -10.10 -17.86 3.77
N HIS A 182 -10.05 -16.63 4.24
CA HIS A 182 -10.15 -15.43 3.41
C HIS A 182 -9.07 -14.43 3.78
N ILE A 183 -8.40 -13.86 2.78
CA ILE A 183 -7.43 -12.78 2.93
C ILE A 183 -7.99 -11.57 2.18
N ILE A 184 -8.19 -10.46 2.89
CA ILE A 184 -8.94 -9.31 2.39
C ILE A 184 -8.06 -8.06 2.44
N ALA A 185 -7.97 -7.33 1.33
CA ALA A 185 -7.10 -6.16 1.25
C ALA A 185 -7.73 -5.01 0.46
N ALA A 186 -7.44 -3.77 0.86
CA ALA A 186 -7.77 -2.59 0.08
C ALA A 186 -6.91 -2.52 -1.20
N VAL A 187 -7.53 -2.14 -2.32
CA VAL A 187 -6.89 -2.11 -3.64
C VAL A 187 -6.82 -0.69 -4.18
N GLY A 188 -5.59 -0.20 -4.39
CA GLY A 188 -5.32 1.01 -5.16
C GLY A 188 -4.77 0.65 -6.54
N THR A 189 -3.46 0.45 -6.67
CA THR A 189 -2.80 0.04 -7.94
C THR A 189 -2.86 -1.46 -8.24
N GLY A 190 -3.49 -2.27 -7.41
CA GLY A 190 -3.53 -3.73 -7.56
C GLY A 190 -2.26 -4.49 -7.14
N THR A 191 -1.12 -3.83 -7.05
CA THR A 191 0.20 -4.46 -6.82
C THR A 191 0.26 -5.30 -5.53
N MET A 192 -0.30 -4.80 -4.42
CA MET A 192 -0.30 -5.55 -3.17
C MET A 192 -1.18 -6.79 -3.30
N LEU A 193 -2.38 -6.64 -3.86
CA LEU A 193 -3.29 -7.77 -4.06
C LEU A 193 -2.65 -8.83 -4.98
N ALA A 194 -1.99 -8.42 -6.06
CA ALA A 194 -1.26 -9.33 -6.95
C ALA A 194 -0.20 -10.15 -6.19
N GLY A 195 0.51 -9.53 -5.26
CA GLY A 195 1.46 -10.27 -4.41
C GLY A 195 0.79 -11.24 -3.45
N LEU A 196 -0.32 -10.84 -2.82
CA LEU A 196 -1.10 -11.72 -1.95
C LEU A 196 -1.65 -12.93 -2.71
N ILE A 197 -2.17 -12.74 -3.93
CA ILE A 197 -2.64 -13.81 -4.82
C ILE A 197 -1.52 -14.81 -5.09
N GLN A 198 -0.31 -14.34 -5.43
CA GLN A 198 0.84 -15.20 -5.74
C GLN A 198 1.33 -16.04 -4.56
N SER A 199 1.07 -15.62 -3.33
CA SER A 199 1.57 -16.26 -2.11
C SER A 199 0.50 -16.92 -1.25
N ALA A 200 -0.77 -16.76 -1.62
CA ALA A 200 -1.87 -17.41 -0.95
C ALA A 200 -1.88 -18.93 -1.21
N GLN A 201 -2.41 -19.68 -0.27
CA GLN A 201 -2.62 -21.11 -0.42
C GLN A 201 -3.87 -21.39 -1.27
N LEU A 202 -3.94 -22.56 -1.90
CA LEU A 202 -5.05 -22.94 -2.79
C LEU A 202 -6.43 -22.94 -2.10
N ASN A 203 -6.47 -23.14 -0.79
CA ASN A 203 -7.70 -23.12 0.02
C ASN A 203 -8.06 -21.73 0.56
N GLN A 204 -7.32 -20.68 0.20
CA GLN A 204 -7.56 -19.32 0.64
C GLN A 204 -8.21 -18.49 -0.46
N ASN A 205 -9.30 -17.80 -0.14
CA ASN A 205 -9.99 -16.87 -1.02
C ASN A 205 -9.39 -15.47 -0.84
N ILE A 206 -8.93 -14.87 -1.94
CA ILE A 206 -8.38 -13.52 -1.93
C ILE A 206 -9.47 -12.54 -2.35
N ILE A 207 -9.76 -11.56 -1.49
CA ILE A 207 -10.76 -10.53 -1.75
C ILE A 207 -10.09 -9.16 -1.78
N GLY A 208 -10.25 -8.45 -2.88
CA GLY A 208 -9.82 -7.07 -3.04
C GLY A 208 -11.00 -6.11 -2.89
N ILE A 209 -10.80 -5.03 -2.13
CA ILE A 209 -11.75 -3.93 -2.01
C ILE A 209 -11.16 -2.72 -2.73
N PRO A 210 -11.54 -2.45 -4.01
CA PRO A 210 -11.10 -1.27 -4.75
C PRO A 210 -11.55 0.01 -4.06
N VAL A 211 -10.62 0.93 -3.81
CA VAL A 211 -10.91 2.22 -3.16
C VAL A 211 -11.05 3.37 -4.16
N LEU A 212 -10.75 3.09 -5.44
CA LEU A 212 -10.91 3.99 -6.56
C LEU A 212 -12.20 3.63 -7.30
N LYS A 213 -12.85 4.66 -7.85
CA LYS A 213 -13.95 4.44 -8.80
C LYS A 213 -13.35 4.17 -10.18
N ASN A 214 -12.86 2.95 -10.40
CA ASN A 214 -12.28 2.51 -11.67
C ASN A 214 -13.18 1.44 -12.29
N GLU A 215 -13.80 1.76 -13.40
CA GLU A 215 -14.64 0.83 -14.13
C GLU A 215 -13.76 -0.18 -14.89
N GLY A 216 -13.50 -1.34 -14.28
CA GLY A 216 -12.93 -2.51 -14.96
C GLY A 216 -11.40 -2.60 -15.12
N THR A 217 -10.68 -1.48 -15.13
CA THR A 217 -9.23 -1.48 -15.43
C THR A 217 -8.34 -2.10 -14.35
N ILE A 218 -8.78 -2.08 -13.08
CA ILE A 218 -7.95 -2.57 -11.96
C ILE A 218 -7.76 -4.09 -12.00
N GLU A 219 -8.74 -4.83 -12.47
CA GLU A 219 -8.62 -6.28 -12.62
C GLU A 219 -7.58 -6.65 -13.68
N GLU A 220 -7.58 -5.94 -14.81
CA GLU A 220 -6.57 -6.12 -15.86
C GLU A 220 -5.16 -5.79 -15.37
N GLU A 221 -5.01 -4.71 -14.58
CA GLU A 221 -3.73 -4.34 -13.99
C GLU A 221 -3.21 -5.40 -12.99
N ILE A 222 -4.11 -6.06 -12.25
CA ILE A 222 -3.75 -7.18 -11.37
C ILE A 222 -3.33 -8.38 -12.21
N LYS A 223 -4.09 -8.74 -13.24
CA LYS A 223 -3.81 -9.88 -14.13
C LYS A 223 -2.45 -9.77 -14.83
N LYS A 224 -2.01 -8.56 -15.20
CA LYS A 224 -0.67 -8.33 -15.75
C LYS A 224 0.47 -8.68 -14.79
N LEU A 225 0.20 -8.71 -13.48
CA LEU A 225 1.19 -8.91 -12.42
C LEU A 225 1.21 -10.33 -11.87
N ILE A 226 0.20 -11.15 -12.14
CA ILE A 226 0.07 -12.52 -11.65
C ILE A 226 0.27 -13.54 -12.77
N PRO A 227 0.71 -14.78 -12.47
CA PRO A 227 0.68 -15.88 -13.43
C PRO A 227 -0.76 -16.22 -13.85
N SER A 228 -0.97 -16.63 -15.10
CA SER A 228 -2.31 -16.89 -15.66
C SER A 228 -3.12 -17.93 -14.88
N HIS A 229 -2.47 -18.92 -14.27
CA HIS A 229 -3.16 -19.93 -13.46
C HIS A 229 -3.74 -19.39 -12.14
N HIS A 230 -3.41 -18.16 -11.76
CA HIS A 230 -3.97 -17.47 -10.59
C HIS A 230 -5.14 -16.52 -10.93
N GLU A 231 -5.48 -16.32 -12.20
CA GLU A 231 -6.46 -15.32 -12.62
C GLU A 231 -7.87 -15.52 -12.03
N ASN A 232 -8.23 -16.73 -11.68
CA ASN A 232 -9.53 -17.08 -11.08
C ASN A 232 -9.48 -17.23 -9.54
N GLN A 233 -8.37 -16.85 -8.89
CA GLN A 233 -8.19 -17.06 -7.44
C GLN A 233 -8.50 -15.83 -6.60
N PHE A 234 -9.08 -14.80 -7.17
CA PHE A 234 -9.43 -13.60 -6.44
C PHE A 234 -10.78 -13.03 -6.86
N THR A 235 -11.38 -12.25 -5.98
CA THR A 235 -12.62 -11.52 -6.22
C THR A 235 -12.40 -10.04 -5.91
N LEU A 236 -12.91 -9.14 -6.76
CA LEU A 236 -12.97 -7.71 -6.49
C LEU A 236 -14.40 -7.29 -6.15
N LEU A 237 -14.59 -6.61 -5.03
CA LEU A 237 -15.87 -6.09 -4.59
C LEU A 237 -15.86 -4.56 -4.72
N HIS A 238 -16.48 -4.06 -5.79
CA HIS A 238 -16.34 -2.66 -6.23
C HIS A 238 -17.23 -1.66 -5.47
N ASP A 239 -18.26 -2.10 -4.75
CA ASP A 239 -19.30 -1.22 -4.20
C ASP A 239 -18.86 -0.41 -2.96
N PHE A 240 -17.64 -0.61 -2.48
CA PHE A 240 -17.17 -0.08 -1.20
C PHE A 240 -16.22 1.13 -1.31
N HIS A 241 -16.09 1.75 -2.49
CA HIS A 241 -15.16 2.85 -2.72
C HIS A 241 -15.60 4.21 -2.11
N LEU A 242 -16.83 4.32 -1.57
CA LEU A 242 -17.39 5.56 -0.97
C LEU A 242 -17.29 6.80 -1.88
N GLY A 243 -17.51 6.63 -3.20
CA GLY A 243 -17.41 7.71 -4.18
C GLY A 243 -16.03 7.89 -4.83
N GLY A 244 -15.00 7.14 -4.41
CA GLY A 244 -13.68 7.08 -5.03
C GLY A 244 -12.52 7.55 -4.17
N TYR A 245 -11.38 7.87 -4.78
CA TYR A 245 -10.15 8.25 -4.09
C TYR A 245 -10.34 9.45 -3.16
N ALA A 246 -9.92 9.30 -1.90
CA ALA A 246 -9.99 10.33 -0.86
C ALA A 246 -11.39 10.97 -0.65
N LYS A 247 -12.45 10.37 -1.20
CA LYS A 247 -13.82 10.74 -0.84
C LYS A 247 -14.16 10.14 0.51
N THR A 248 -14.75 10.97 1.38
CA THR A 248 -15.08 10.62 2.77
C THR A 248 -16.54 10.91 3.06
N THR A 249 -17.07 10.26 4.09
CA THR A 249 -18.44 10.50 4.60
C THR A 249 -18.41 10.68 6.11
N PRO A 250 -19.38 11.37 6.72
CA PRO A 250 -19.48 11.46 8.19
C PRO A 250 -19.52 10.09 8.87
N ASN A 251 -20.22 9.13 8.29
CA ASN A 251 -20.30 7.76 8.79
C ASN A 251 -18.92 7.07 8.81
N GLN A 252 -18.06 7.37 7.83
CA GLN A 252 -16.69 6.82 7.79
C GLN A 252 -15.88 7.33 9.00
N PHE A 253 -15.93 8.60 9.34
CA PHE A 253 -15.21 9.15 10.50
C PHE A 253 -15.73 8.55 11.81
N GLN A 254 -17.04 8.43 11.96
CA GLN A 254 -17.66 7.79 13.11
C GLN A 254 -17.18 6.33 13.26
N PHE A 255 -17.18 5.57 12.17
CA PHE A 255 -16.67 4.21 12.13
C PHE A 255 -15.19 4.12 12.54
N MET A 256 -14.34 5.00 11.99
CA MET A 256 -12.91 5.04 12.30
C MET A 256 -12.66 5.29 13.80
N ASN A 257 -13.36 6.26 14.38
CA ASN A 257 -13.26 6.57 15.81
C ASN A 257 -13.79 5.43 16.69
N GLN A 258 -14.90 4.79 16.29
CA GLN A 258 -15.44 3.64 16.98
C GLN A 258 -14.46 2.45 16.95
N LEU A 259 -13.88 2.11 15.80
CA LEU A 259 -12.91 1.03 15.66
C LEU A 259 -11.65 1.30 16.51
N TRP A 260 -11.20 2.56 16.54
CA TRP A 260 -10.11 2.97 17.43
C TRP A 260 -10.49 2.84 18.90
N ALA A 261 -11.68 3.27 19.31
CA ALA A 261 -12.13 3.19 20.69
C ALA A 261 -12.21 1.73 21.20
N THR A 262 -12.75 0.83 20.37
CA THR A 262 -13.01 -0.57 20.75
C THR A 262 -11.80 -1.50 20.56
N GLU A 263 -11.11 -1.37 19.41
CA GLU A 263 -10.09 -2.35 18.99
C GLU A 263 -8.66 -1.78 19.01
N LYS A 264 -8.50 -0.46 19.19
CA LYS A 264 -7.21 0.24 19.08
C LYS A 264 -6.55 0.05 17.71
N ILE A 265 -7.36 -0.02 16.66
CA ILE A 265 -6.92 -0.11 15.27
C ILE A 265 -7.14 1.26 14.61
N PRO A 266 -6.07 2.07 14.38
CA PRO A 266 -6.17 3.29 13.61
C PRO A 266 -6.35 2.94 12.14
N THR A 267 -7.14 3.70 11.40
CA THR A 267 -7.33 3.51 9.96
C THR A 267 -7.11 4.81 9.19
N ASP A 268 -6.78 4.71 7.90
CA ASP A 268 -6.70 5.87 7.02
C ASP A 268 -7.98 6.07 6.21
N ILE A 269 -8.24 7.30 5.79
CA ILE A 269 -9.46 7.67 5.06
C ILE A 269 -9.54 7.11 3.64
N VAL A 270 -8.42 6.69 3.06
CA VAL A 270 -8.36 6.29 1.64
C VAL A 270 -8.55 4.79 1.46
N TYR A 271 -7.84 3.98 2.25
CA TYR A 271 -7.70 2.54 2.05
C TYR A 271 -8.32 1.72 3.17
N THR A 272 -7.76 1.82 4.37
CA THR A 272 -8.03 0.87 5.44
C THR A 272 -9.41 1.07 6.07
N SER A 273 -9.90 2.28 6.25
CA SER A 273 -11.27 2.48 6.74
C SER A 273 -12.31 1.88 5.80
N LYS A 274 -12.15 2.05 4.48
CA LYS A 274 -13.05 1.46 3.48
C LYS A 274 -13.00 -0.06 3.50
N LEU A 275 -11.81 -0.64 3.66
CA LEU A 275 -11.64 -2.08 3.83
C LEU A 275 -12.42 -2.59 5.05
N PHE A 276 -12.23 -1.98 6.22
CA PHE A 276 -12.88 -2.44 7.45
C PHE A 276 -14.39 -2.24 7.42
N MET A 277 -14.87 -1.11 6.89
CA MET A 277 -16.32 -0.88 6.67
C MET A 277 -16.92 -1.91 5.73
N ALA A 278 -16.23 -2.24 4.63
CA ALA A 278 -16.68 -3.27 3.69
C ALA A 278 -16.80 -4.63 4.38
N VAL A 279 -15.78 -5.05 5.12
CA VAL A 279 -15.78 -6.35 5.81
C VAL A 279 -16.88 -6.41 6.87
N GLU A 280 -17.06 -5.35 7.66
CA GLU A 280 -18.16 -5.28 8.64
C GLU A 280 -19.54 -5.45 7.95
N GLN A 281 -19.75 -4.75 6.83
CA GLN A 281 -21.00 -4.86 6.06
C GLN A 281 -21.19 -6.25 5.47
N LEU A 282 -20.14 -6.85 4.91
CA LEU A 282 -20.17 -8.21 4.35
C LEU A 282 -20.48 -9.26 5.41
N ILE A 283 -19.94 -9.13 6.63
CA ILE A 283 -20.28 -10.00 7.76
C ILE A 283 -21.78 -9.85 8.12
N LYS A 284 -22.28 -8.62 8.24
CA LYS A 284 -23.67 -8.32 8.55
C LYS A 284 -24.67 -8.79 7.48
N SER A 285 -24.23 -8.96 6.25
CA SER A 285 -25.05 -9.46 5.11
C SER A 285 -24.86 -10.95 4.83
N ASP A 286 -24.26 -11.70 5.74
CA ASP A 286 -23.99 -13.15 5.61
C ASP A 286 -23.26 -13.54 4.30
N TYR A 287 -22.36 -12.65 3.82
CA TYR A 287 -21.59 -12.91 2.61
C TYR A 287 -20.62 -14.08 2.76
N PHE A 288 -20.03 -14.24 3.93
CA PHE A 288 -19.04 -15.28 4.19
C PHE A 288 -19.68 -16.59 4.61
N PRO A 289 -19.22 -17.74 4.10
CA PRO A 289 -19.65 -19.04 4.60
C PRO A 289 -19.47 -19.19 6.12
N THR A 290 -20.28 -20.02 6.75
CA THR A 290 -20.08 -20.39 8.16
C THR A 290 -18.71 -20.97 8.39
N HIS A 291 -18.13 -20.71 9.57
CA HIS A 291 -16.77 -21.09 9.96
C HIS A 291 -15.66 -20.42 9.14
N SER A 292 -15.96 -19.27 8.51
CA SER A 292 -14.92 -18.46 7.87
C SER A 292 -14.02 -17.81 8.91
N ASN A 293 -12.71 -17.86 8.62
CA ASN A 293 -11.68 -17.15 9.38
C ASN A 293 -11.06 -16.10 8.45
N LEU A 294 -11.30 -14.82 8.77
CA LEU A 294 -10.97 -13.68 7.92
C LEU A 294 -9.66 -13.02 8.37
N LEU A 295 -8.76 -12.76 7.44
CA LEU A 295 -7.57 -11.96 7.67
C LEU A 295 -7.63 -10.68 6.84
N MET A 296 -7.78 -9.54 7.49
CA MET A 296 -7.62 -8.25 6.85
C MET A 296 -6.16 -7.81 6.85
N ILE A 297 -5.70 -7.21 5.74
CA ILE A 297 -4.34 -6.66 5.65
C ILE A 297 -4.39 -5.16 5.91
N HIS A 298 -3.89 -4.74 7.07
CA HIS A 298 -3.74 -3.31 7.38
C HIS A 298 -2.54 -2.74 6.63
N SER A 299 -2.78 -2.14 5.48
CA SER A 299 -1.74 -1.69 4.54
C SER A 299 -0.97 -0.42 4.96
N GLY A 300 -1.20 0.09 6.18
CA GLY A 300 -0.65 1.38 6.62
C GLY A 300 -1.39 2.56 5.98
N GLY A 301 -0.68 3.63 5.70
CA GLY A 301 -1.27 4.78 4.99
C GLY A 301 -1.80 5.89 5.91
N LEU A 302 -1.59 5.80 7.23
CA LEU A 302 -2.09 6.74 8.23
C LEU A 302 -1.68 8.20 7.97
N GLN A 303 -0.59 8.42 7.22
CA GLN A 303 -0.19 9.78 6.78
C GLN A 303 -1.28 10.48 5.93
N GLY A 304 -2.15 9.72 5.26
CA GLY A 304 -3.29 10.26 4.51
C GLY A 304 -4.25 11.07 5.38
N ASN A 305 -4.35 10.76 6.68
CA ASN A 305 -5.19 11.47 7.64
C ASN A 305 -4.70 12.90 7.92
N ARG A 306 -3.46 13.23 7.60
CA ARG A 306 -2.90 14.59 7.73
C ARG A 306 -3.58 15.63 6.83
N SER A 307 -4.44 15.20 5.91
CA SER A 307 -5.30 16.08 5.11
C SER A 307 -6.55 16.55 5.89
N LEU A 308 -6.84 15.92 7.02
CA LEU A 308 -8.00 16.25 7.86
C LEU A 308 -7.68 17.38 8.85
N SER A 309 -8.71 18.10 9.23
CA SER A 309 -8.63 19.06 10.35
C SER A 309 -8.41 18.33 11.67
N SER A 310 -7.70 18.97 12.60
CA SER A 310 -7.51 18.44 13.95
C SER A 310 -8.86 18.19 14.65
N GLY A 311 -8.95 17.09 15.39
CA GLY A 311 -10.13 16.70 16.17
C GLY A 311 -11.21 15.94 15.40
N ILE A 312 -11.00 15.61 14.12
CA ILE A 312 -11.93 14.73 13.38
C ILE A 312 -11.73 13.27 13.78
N LEU A 313 -10.48 12.86 14.00
CA LEU A 313 -10.12 11.52 14.46
C LEU A 313 -9.56 11.59 15.88
N ASP A 314 -9.86 10.55 16.66
CA ASP A 314 -9.46 10.40 18.08
C ASP A 314 -8.08 9.76 18.25
N PHE A 315 -7.31 9.60 17.15
CA PHE A 315 -5.98 8.94 17.11
C PHE A 315 -5.00 9.63 16.14
#